data_f101fcb4f73b95a9c69a4ee6cb396f1f
#
_entry.id   f101fcb4f73b95a9c69a4ee6cb396f1f
#
_cell.length_a   1.000
_cell.length_b   1.000
_cell.length_c   1.000
_cell.angle_alpha   90.00
_cell.angle_beta   90.00
_cell.angle_gamma   90.00
#
_symmetry.space_group_name_H-M   'P 1'
#
loop_
_entity.id
_entity.type
_entity.pdbx_description
1 polymer ?
#
loop_
_entity_poly.entity_id
_entity_poly.type
_entity_poly.pdbx_seq_one_letter_code
_entity_poly.pdbx_strand_id
1 'polypeptide(L)'
;MSFDFKIIDKKNINSIIPLIQELNDHKFSDSVIEIRFAEMITQNYECAVVYDEDKLIGVCGLWYCTRHYSGKSVELDHVFIKENYRSKGLGKQFMDWIEEYTKNKGCESIELNTYVQNNPSHKFYYNQGFEILGYHFLKKSVNFFSSE
;
A
#
# COMPACT_ATOMS: atom_id res chain seq x y z
N MET A 1 13.27 5.68 19.08
CA MET A 1 13.40 4.84 17.89
C MET A 1 13.60 5.70 16.67
N SER A 2 14.55 5.31 15.84
CA SER A 2 14.80 6.01 14.58
C SER A 2 14.28 5.15 13.43
N PHE A 3 13.35 5.69 12.66
CA PHE A 3 12.76 4.98 11.51
C PHE A 3 13.33 5.52 10.20
N ASP A 4 13.58 4.63 9.28
CA ASP A 4 14.05 4.97 7.94
C ASP A 4 12.94 4.71 6.94
N PHE A 5 12.51 5.74 6.23
CA PHE A 5 11.48 5.66 5.19
C PHE A 5 12.16 5.75 3.83
N LYS A 6 11.84 4.81 2.94
CA LYS A 6 12.41 4.85 1.60
C LYS A 6 11.57 4.06 0.60
N ILE A 7 11.89 4.23 -0.68
CA ILE A 7 11.34 3.38 -1.75
C ILE A 7 12.28 2.19 -1.91
N ILE A 8 11.73 0.99 -1.83
CA ILE A 8 12.53 -0.22 -1.97
C ILE A 8 12.98 -0.38 -3.43
N ASP A 9 14.20 -0.87 -3.62
CA ASP A 9 14.68 -1.21 -4.96
C ASP A 9 13.81 -2.33 -5.52
N LYS A 10 13.34 -2.18 -6.76
CA LYS A 10 12.42 -3.16 -7.39
C LYS A 10 12.99 -4.57 -7.41
N LYS A 11 14.30 -4.73 -7.53
CA LYS A 11 14.95 -6.04 -7.50
C LYS A 11 14.82 -6.73 -6.15
N ASN A 12 14.52 -5.98 -5.08
CA ASN A 12 14.38 -6.49 -3.73
C ASN A 12 12.92 -6.58 -3.29
N ILE A 13 11.97 -6.47 -4.22
CA ILE A 13 10.54 -6.44 -3.87
C ILE A 13 10.09 -7.67 -3.06
N ASN A 14 10.67 -8.82 -3.32
CA ASN A 14 10.27 -10.04 -2.62
C ASN A 14 10.60 -10.00 -1.11
N SER A 15 11.44 -9.07 -0.66
CA SER A 15 11.73 -8.93 0.77
C SER A 15 10.53 -8.48 1.59
N ILE A 16 9.49 -7.91 0.96
CA ILE A 16 8.28 -7.49 1.67
C ILE A 16 7.25 -8.61 1.82
N ILE A 17 7.46 -9.76 1.18
CA ILE A 17 6.49 -10.87 1.19
C ILE A 17 6.05 -11.28 2.59
N PRO A 18 6.94 -11.39 3.59
CA PRO A 18 6.49 -11.73 4.94
C PRO A 18 5.43 -10.76 5.50
N LEU A 19 5.55 -9.46 5.22
CA LEU A 19 4.56 -8.47 5.66
C LEU A 19 3.26 -8.60 4.86
N ILE A 20 3.36 -8.86 3.58
CA ILE A 20 2.20 -9.09 2.72
C ILE A 20 1.42 -10.33 3.17
N GLN A 21 2.13 -11.38 3.58
CA GLN A 21 1.50 -12.59 4.12
C GLN A 21 0.72 -12.28 5.40
N GLU A 22 1.29 -11.50 6.32
CA GLU A 22 0.59 -11.08 7.53
C GLU A 22 -0.65 -10.25 7.19
N LEU A 23 -0.54 -9.32 6.23
CA LEU A 23 -1.67 -8.49 5.79
C LEU A 23 -2.82 -9.32 5.23
N ASN A 24 -2.51 -10.36 4.48
CA ASN A 24 -3.49 -11.18 3.78
C ASN A 24 -3.87 -12.46 4.53
N ASP A 25 -3.49 -12.59 5.80
CA ASP A 25 -3.74 -13.79 6.62
C ASP A 25 -3.28 -15.08 5.93
N HIS A 26 -2.12 -15.01 5.26
CA HIS A 26 -1.50 -16.14 4.57
C HIS A 26 -2.41 -16.81 3.52
N LYS A 27 -3.28 -16.01 2.89
CA LYS A 27 -4.26 -16.50 1.90
C LYS A 27 -3.59 -17.03 0.63
N PHE A 28 -2.44 -16.48 0.25
CA PHE A 28 -1.74 -16.85 -0.99
C PHE A 28 -0.38 -17.48 -0.67
N SER A 29 0.08 -18.38 -1.55
CA SER A 29 1.43 -18.94 -1.41
C SER A 29 2.48 -17.88 -1.79
N ASP A 30 3.70 -18.07 -1.28
CA ASP A 30 4.81 -17.17 -1.63
C ASP A 30 5.05 -17.14 -3.14
N SER A 31 4.97 -18.31 -3.80
CA SER A 31 5.21 -18.39 -5.23
C SER A 31 4.19 -17.59 -6.04
N VAL A 32 2.93 -17.58 -5.62
CA VAL A 32 1.88 -16.77 -6.27
C VAL A 32 2.19 -15.28 -6.11
N ILE A 33 2.58 -14.85 -4.90
CA ILE A 33 2.91 -13.46 -4.64
C ILE A 33 4.15 -13.04 -5.44
N GLU A 34 5.17 -13.89 -5.49
CA GLU A 34 6.39 -13.62 -6.27
C GLU A 34 6.09 -13.40 -7.75
N ILE A 35 5.24 -14.25 -8.34
CA ILE A 35 4.84 -14.11 -9.74
C ILE A 35 4.11 -12.78 -9.95
N ARG A 36 3.20 -12.42 -9.05
CA ARG A 36 2.44 -11.18 -9.13
C ARG A 36 3.34 -9.96 -8.96
N PHE A 37 4.26 -9.98 -8.02
CA PHE A 37 5.22 -8.88 -7.85
C PHE A 37 6.14 -8.73 -9.06
N ALA A 38 6.55 -9.83 -9.67
CA ALA A 38 7.37 -9.78 -10.89
C ALA A 38 6.66 -9.01 -12.01
N GLU A 39 5.34 -9.13 -12.10
CA GLU A 39 4.52 -8.36 -13.04
C GLU A 39 4.33 -6.92 -12.58
N MET A 40 4.01 -6.71 -11.29
CA MET A 40 3.74 -5.38 -10.73
C MET A 40 4.92 -4.42 -10.92
N ILE A 41 6.15 -4.87 -10.71
CA ILE A 41 7.33 -4.02 -10.80
C ILE A 41 7.63 -3.53 -12.23
N THR A 42 6.98 -4.10 -13.24
CA THR A 42 7.08 -3.63 -14.63
C THR A 42 6.08 -2.53 -14.95
N GLN A 43 5.18 -2.23 -14.02
CA GLN A 43 4.09 -1.28 -14.20
C GLN A 43 4.39 0.03 -13.45
N ASN A 44 3.40 0.92 -13.36
CA ASN A 44 3.52 2.20 -12.65
C ASN A 44 3.39 2.00 -11.13
N TYR A 45 4.26 1.19 -10.58
CA TYR A 45 4.23 0.75 -9.19
C TYR A 45 5.57 0.98 -8.52
N GLU A 46 5.49 1.47 -7.29
CA GLU A 46 6.64 1.52 -6.37
C GLU A 46 6.17 1.04 -5.01
N CYS A 47 7.10 0.67 -4.14
CA CYS A 47 6.77 0.29 -2.78
C CYS A 47 7.57 1.13 -1.78
N ALA A 48 6.85 1.88 -0.97
CA ALA A 48 7.43 2.58 0.18
C ALA A 48 7.57 1.60 1.34
N VAL A 49 8.66 1.70 2.07
CA VAL A 49 8.95 0.80 3.19
C VAL A 49 9.45 1.59 4.39
N VAL A 50 9.27 1.00 5.57
CA VAL A 50 9.79 1.53 6.83
C VAL A 50 10.71 0.50 7.45
N TYR A 51 11.90 0.93 7.82
CA TYR A 51 12.86 0.12 8.58
C TYR A 51 13.03 0.69 9.99
N ASP A 52 13.11 -0.21 10.96
CA ASP A 52 13.64 0.07 12.29
C ASP A 52 15.01 -0.58 12.31
N GLU A 53 16.07 0.24 12.15
CA GLU A 53 17.44 -0.22 11.88
C GLU A 53 17.44 -1.13 10.63
N ASP A 54 17.76 -2.42 10.78
CA ASP A 54 17.80 -3.38 9.67
C ASP A 54 16.50 -4.14 9.49
N LYS A 55 15.50 -3.87 10.33
CA LYS A 55 14.27 -4.63 10.37
C LYS A 55 13.18 -3.94 9.56
N LEU A 56 12.64 -4.64 8.58
CA LEU A 56 11.52 -4.16 7.78
C LEU A 56 10.24 -4.28 8.60
N ILE A 57 9.57 -3.17 8.86
CA ILE A 57 8.42 -3.13 9.76
C ILE A 57 7.15 -2.55 9.14
N GLY A 58 7.23 -1.95 7.96
CA GLY A 58 6.07 -1.39 7.31
C GLY A 58 6.22 -1.29 5.82
N VAL A 59 5.11 -1.33 5.10
CA VAL A 59 5.05 -1.24 3.65
C VAL A 59 3.82 -0.44 3.23
N CYS A 60 3.93 0.18 2.06
CA CYS A 60 2.80 0.80 1.36
C CYS A 60 3.05 0.75 -0.14
N GLY A 61 2.19 0.07 -0.88
CA GLY A 61 2.25 0.08 -2.34
C GLY A 61 1.76 1.39 -2.90
N LEU A 62 2.41 1.86 -3.96
CA LEU A 62 2.11 3.13 -4.62
C LEU A 62 1.85 2.86 -6.09
N TRP A 63 0.60 3.06 -6.53
CA TRP A 63 0.22 2.94 -7.93
C TRP A 63 -0.03 4.32 -8.51
N TYR A 64 0.65 4.67 -9.58
CA TYR A 64 0.54 5.98 -10.23
C TYR A 64 -0.39 5.90 -11.43
N CYS A 65 -1.30 6.86 -11.52
CA CYS A 65 -2.26 6.94 -12.62
C CYS A 65 -2.61 8.41 -12.91
N THR A 66 -2.73 8.76 -14.19
CA THR A 66 -3.17 10.09 -14.59
C THR A 66 -4.56 9.99 -15.21
N ARG A 67 -5.51 10.76 -14.68
CA ARG A 67 -6.88 10.85 -15.20
C ARG A 67 -7.19 12.28 -15.60
N HIS A 68 -8.01 12.44 -16.65
CA HIS A 68 -8.31 13.78 -17.17
C HIS A 68 -8.99 14.71 -16.15
N TYR A 69 -9.69 14.13 -15.16
CA TYR A 69 -10.44 14.91 -14.17
C TYR A 69 -9.70 15.12 -12.86
N SER A 70 -8.63 14.41 -12.60
CA SER A 70 -7.91 14.47 -11.33
C SER A 70 -6.41 14.71 -11.48
N GLY A 71 -5.89 14.69 -12.72
CA GLY A 71 -4.46 14.76 -12.96
C GLY A 71 -3.74 13.50 -12.51
N LYS A 72 -2.46 13.63 -12.21
CA LYS A 72 -1.64 12.52 -11.73
C LYS A 72 -1.97 12.24 -10.27
N SER A 73 -2.32 11.00 -9.99
CA SER A 73 -2.61 10.57 -8.62
C SER A 73 -1.78 9.36 -8.25
N VAL A 74 -1.65 9.11 -6.95
CA VAL A 74 -1.12 7.87 -6.41
C VAL A 74 -2.23 7.17 -5.63
N GLU A 75 -2.41 5.89 -5.90
CA GLU A 75 -3.31 5.04 -5.11
C GLU A 75 -2.47 4.20 -4.15
N LEU A 76 -2.78 4.30 -2.86
CA LEU A 76 -2.11 3.52 -1.83
C LEU A 76 -2.72 2.12 -1.78
N ASP A 77 -1.86 1.11 -1.74
CA ASP A 77 -2.25 -0.29 -1.74
C ASP A 77 -1.42 -1.04 -0.69
N HIS A 78 -1.88 -2.21 -0.27
CA HIS A 78 -1.22 -3.07 0.71
C HIS A 78 -0.46 -2.29 1.81
N VAL A 79 -1.19 -1.39 2.50
CA VAL A 79 -0.64 -0.63 3.63
C VAL A 79 -0.60 -1.54 4.86
N PHE A 80 0.58 -1.74 5.41
CA PHE A 80 0.75 -2.59 6.58
C PHE A 80 1.90 -2.11 7.45
N ILE A 81 1.67 -2.08 8.76
CA ILE A 81 2.70 -1.81 9.78
C ILE A 81 2.60 -2.95 10.78
N LYS A 82 3.73 -3.51 11.17
CA LYS A 82 3.77 -4.59 12.16
C LYS A 82 3.08 -4.17 13.46
N GLU A 83 2.35 -5.11 14.05
CA GLU A 83 1.46 -4.84 15.18
C GLU A 83 2.15 -4.12 16.34
N ASN A 84 3.36 -4.57 16.71
CA ASN A 84 4.09 -3.99 17.84
C ASN A 84 4.61 -2.56 17.57
N TYR A 85 4.47 -2.05 16.36
CA TYR A 85 4.83 -0.68 15.99
C TYR A 85 3.61 0.22 15.80
N ARG A 86 2.41 -0.32 15.93
CA ARG A 86 1.16 0.44 15.76
C ARG A 86 0.86 1.30 16.99
N SER A 87 -0.03 2.29 16.79
CA SER A 87 -0.53 3.18 17.87
C SER A 87 0.58 4.02 18.54
N LYS A 88 1.66 4.30 17.82
CA LYS A 88 2.80 5.10 18.31
C LYS A 88 3.08 6.29 17.37
N GLY A 89 2.14 6.65 16.52
CA GLY A 89 2.30 7.76 15.59
C GLY A 89 3.09 7.41 14.31
N LEU A 90 3.56 6.19 14.16
CA LEU A 90 4.34 5.79 12.99
C LEU A 90 3.52 5.85 11.71
N GLY A 91 2.24 5.45 11.76
CA GLY A 91 1.37 5.52 10.59
C GLY A 91 1.25 6.93 10.03
N LYS A 92 1.10 7.93 10.92
CA LYS A 92 1.06 9.33 10.50
C LYS A 92 2.38 9.78 9.90
N GLN A 93 3.51 9.44 10.54
CA GLN A 93 4.83 9.77 10.00
C GLN A 93 5.04 9.17 8.62
N PHE A 94 4.62 7.93 8.44
CA PHE A 94 4.73 7.24 7.15
C PHE A 94 3.87 7.92 6.09
N MET A 95 2.62 8.27 6.44
CA MET A 95 1.73 9.01 5.53
C MET A 95 2.33 10.36 5.13
N ASP A 96 2.84 11.10 6.08
CA ASP A 96 3.46 12.42 5.82
C ASP A 96 4.65 12.26 4.85
N TRP A 97 5.46 11.24 5.05
CA TRP A 97 6.59 10.96 4.16
C TRP A 97 6.13 10.60 2.75
N ILE A 98 5.09 9.76 2.63
CA ILE A 98 4.53 9.36 1.34
C ILE A 98 3.94 10.58 0.61
N GLU A 99 3.21 11.43 1.32
CA GLU A 99 2.64 12.66 0.75
C GLU A 99 3.73 13.53 0.14
N GLU A 100 4.80 13.78 0.88
CA GLU A 100 5.90 14.61 0.40
C GLU A 100 6.61 13.96 -0.79
N TYR A 101 6.88 12.66 -0.70
CA TYR A 101 7.53 11.91 -1.77
C TYR A 101 6.71 11.95 -3.07
N THR A 102 5.40 11.67 -2.99
CA THR A 102 4.54 11.62 -4.17
C THR A 102 4.23 13.00 -4.73
N LYS A 103 4.15 14.01 -3.87
CA LYS A 103 4.05 15.41 -4.30
C LYS A 103 5.25 15.79 -5.16
N ASN A 104 6.45 15.43 -4.73
CA ASN A 104 7.68 15.70 -5.49
C ASN A 104 7.73 14.92 -6.80
N LYS A 105 6.95 13.86 -6.94
CA LYS A 105 6.76 13.12 -8.19
C LYS A 105 5.70 13.75 -9.10
N GLY A 106 5.09 14.84 -8.69
CA GLY A 106 4.09 15.55 -9.47
C GLY A 106 2.65 15.09 -9.24
N CYS A 107 2.40 14.30 -8.21
CA CYS A 107 1.03 13.89 -7.90
C CYS A 107 0.21 15.06 -7.35
N GLU A 108 -1.05 15.15 -7.80
CA GLU A 108 -1.99 16.18 -7.37
C GLU A 108 -2.97 15.64 -6.34
N SER A 109 -3.05 14.31 -6.19
CA SER A 109 -3.94 13.68 -5.22
C SER A 109 -3.41 12.31 -4.80
N ILE A 110 -3.89 11.86 -3.64
CA ILE A 110 -3.65 10.53 -3.09
C ILE A 110 -5.01 9.90 -2.86
N GLU A 111 -5.18 8.66 -3.29
CA GLU A 111 -6.43 7.93 -3.11
C GLU A 111 -6.14 6.52 -2.56
N LEU A 112 -7.16 5.90 -1.98
CA LEU A 112 -7.06 4.52 -1.50
C LEU A 112 -8.45 3.92 -1.38
N ASN A 113 -8.48 2.59 -1.27
CA ASN A 113 -9.71 1.85 -0.99
C ASN A 113 -9.51 1.07 0.31
N THR A 114 -10.55 1.05 1.15
CA THR A 114 -10.59 0.21 2.35
C THR A 114 -11.86 -0.61 2.33
N TYR A 115 -11.82 -1.78 2.99
CA TYR A 115 -13.04 -2.56 3.16
C TYR A 115 -14.01 -1.81 4.07
N VAL A 116 -15.31 -1.88 3.75
CA VAL A 116 -16.35 -1.15 4.50
C VAL A 116 -16.42 -1.57 5.97
N GLN A 117 -16.00 -2.78 6.31
CA GLN A 117 -16.01 -3.28 7.67
C GLN A 117 -14.75 -2.91 8.48
N ASN A 118 -13.73 -2.31 7.85
CA ASN A 118 -12.48 -1.97 8.53
C ASN A 118 -12.56 -0.59 9.17
N ASN A 119 -13.32 -0.48 10.26
CA ASN A 119 -13.56 0.79 10.94
C ASN A 119 -12.30 1.50 11.46
N PRO A 120 -11.32 0.80 12.05
CA PRO A 120 -10.09 1.48 12.51
C PRO A 120 -9.34 2.17 11.36
N SER A 121 -9.30 1.56 10.17
CA SER A 121 -8.68 2.17 9.00
C SER A 121 -9.45 3.41 8.53
N HIS A 122 -10.79 3.36 8.53
CA HIS A 122 -11.61 4.50 8.17
C HIS A 122 -11.30 5.71 9.04
N LYS A 123 -11.26 5.50 10.35
CA LYS A 123 -10.93 6.57 11.29
C LYS A 123 -9.54 7.13 11.05
N PHE A 124 -8.56 6.25 10.85
CA PHE A 124 -7.19 6.67 10.59
C PHE A 124 -7.11 7.56 9.35
N TYR A 125 -7.66 7.10 8.22
CA TYR A 125 -7.59 7.86 6.97
C TYR A 125 -8.39 9.14 7.03
N TYR A 126 -9.57 9.12 7.66
CA TYR A 126 -10.34 10.33 7.86
C TYR A 126 -9.54 11.38 8.64
N ASN A 127 -8.84 10.96 9.69
CA ASN A 127 -7.99 11.85 10.49
C ASN A 127 -6.77 12.37 9.71
N GLN A 128 -6.37 11.68 8.63
CA GLN A 128 -5.30 12.14 7.75
C GLN A 128 -5.80 13.03 6.62
N GLY A 129 -7.08 13.40 6.63
CA GLY A 129 -7.64 14.31 5.65
C GLY A 129 -8.28 13.67 4.42
N PHE A 130 -8.44 12.35 4.41
CA PHE A 130 -9.13 11.67 3.31
C PHE A 130 -10.64 11.82 3.44
N GLU A 131 -11.31 11.93 2.29
CA GLU A 131 -12.77 11.98 2.20
C GLU A 131 -13.27 10.76 1.43
N ILE A 132 -14.46 10.30 1.78
CA ILE A 132 -15.12 9.21 1.05
C ILE A 132 -15.82 9.81 -0.15
N LEU A 133 -15.34 9.50 -1.36
CA LEU A 133 -15.89 10.09 -2.59
C LEU A 133 -16.80 9.15 -3.38
N GLY A 134 -16.77 7.85 -3.11
CA GLY A 134 -17.58 6.92 -3.89
C GLY A 134 -17.47 5.50 -3.41
N TYR A 135 -18.14 4.61 -4.13
CA TYR A 135 -18.13 3.18 -3.86
C TYR A 135 -17.27 2.47 -4.89
N HIS A 136 -16.51 1.50 -4.44
CA HIS A 136 -15.70 0.64 -5.31
C HIS A 136 -16.47 -0.64 -5.61
N PHE A 137 -16.73 -0.91 -6.89
CA PHE A 137 -17.43 -2.11 -7.32
C PHE A 137 -16.45 -3.08 -7.97
N LEU A 138 -16.46 -4.32 -7.50
CA LEU A 138 -15.61 -5.38 -8.05
C LEU A 138 -16.48 -6.51 -8.58
N LYS A 139 -16.23 -6.91 -9.83
CA LYS A 139 -16.85 -8.12 -10.40
C LYS A 139 -15.73 -9.08 -10.76
N LYS A 140 -15.70 -10.23 -10.11
CA LYS A 140 -14.71 -11.27 -10.38
C LYS A 140 -15.08 -12.05 -11.63
N SER A 141 -14.08 -12.48 -12.40
CA SER A 141 -14.31 -13.35 -13.53
C SER A 141 -14.80 -14.72 -13.04
N VAL A 142 -15.92 -15.20 -13.57
CA VAL A 142 -16.49 -16.51 -13.22
C VAL A 142 -15.51 -17.63 -13.55
N ASN A 143 -14.86 -17.57 -14.70
CA ASN A 143 -13.89 -18.60 -15.12
C ASN A 143 -12.64 -18.61 -14.27
N PHE A 144 -12.29 -17.46 -13.68
CA PHE A 144 -11.09 -17.32 -12.86
C PHE A 144 -11.25 -17.99 -11.51
N PHE A 145 -12.45 -17.96 -10.93
CA PHE A 145 -12.71 -18.41 -9.57
C PHE A 145 -13.57 -19.66 -9.49
N SER A 146 -13.91 -20.27 -10.63
CA SER A 146 -14.79 -21.43 -10.66
C SER A 146 -14.17 -22.70 -10.10
N SER A 147 -12.85 -22.75 -9.98
CA SER A 147 -12.11 -23.90 -9.43
C SER A 147 -11.96 -23.87 -7.92
N GLU A 148 -12.40 -22.82 -7.28
CA GLU A 148 -12.38 -22.70 -5.84
C GLU A 148 -13.58 -23.41 -5.21
#